data_4db406eb2df85bf24a55df5cf6ee4429
#
_entry.id   4db406eb2df85bf24a55df5cf6ee4429
#
_cell.length_a   1.000
_cell.length_b   1.000
_cell.length_c   1.000
_cell.angle_alpha   90.00
_cell.angle_beta   90.00
_cell.angle_gamma   90.00
#
_symmetry.space_group_name_H-M   'P 1'
#
loop_
_entity.id
_entity.type
_entity.pdbx_description
1 polymer ?
#
loop_
_entity_poly.entity_id
_entity_poly.type
_entity_poly.pdbx_seq_one_letter_code
_entity_poly.pdbx_strand_id
1 'polypeptide(L)'
;SLPRRAGRCSAGRGHAVIDVRWTWAFLDTPRPLADRSWAYWAQVTGWSVSAPRGEHGEFATLVPSDGDPWVKFQAVGDGVGGIHLDLDVDDVRAAADEATRLGAREIGTLGDPEIVVIMRSPGGLVFCLTTWQGDSVQVRTGQSQLIDQVCLDLPTGAHDAETTFWEQLTGWAWRPTDVAEFSCLERPDGIPLRLLFQRLGEVDGPVRAHVDLACVDRYATQARHVEAGAQVVSVRDFWTVLRDPVGRAYCLTDRSPTSGG
;
A
#
# COMPACT_ATOMS: atom_id res chain seq x y z
N SER A 1 -18.64 -60.21 14.77
CA SER A 1 -17.73 -59.05 14.75
C SER A 1 -18.01 -58.21 13.52
N LEU A 2 -18.67 -57.07 13.69
CA LEU A 2 -18.91 -56.08 12.64
C LEU A 2 -17.77 -55.02 12.64
N PRO A 3 -17.26 -54.59 11.47
CA PRO A 3 -16.26 -53.57 11.42
C PRO A 3 -16.86 -52.17 11.66
N ARG A 4 -16.23 -51.41 12.53
CA ARG A 4 -16.54 -50.00 12.80
C ARG A 4 -16.26 -49.16 11.55
N ARG A 5 -17.25 -48.42 11.06
CA ARG A 5 -17.09 -47.38 10.06
C ARG A 5 -16.27 -46.24 10.66
N ALA A 6 -15.10 -46.01 10.09
CA ALA A 6 -14.35 -44.80 10.34
C ALA A 6 -15.09 -43.58 9.78
N GLY A 7 -15.52 -42.69 10.68
CA GLY A 7 -16.05 -41.38 10.29
C GLY A 7 -14.97 -40.58 9.60
N ARG A 8 -15.21 -40.15 8.36
CA ARG A 8 -14.41 -39.13 7.71
C ARG A 8 -14.64 -37.79 8.46
N CYS A 9 -13.66 -37.33 9.19
CA CYS A 9 -13.61 -35.93 9.56
C CYS A 9 -13.62 -35.13 8.26
N SER A 10 -14.64 -34.31 8.03
CA SER A 10 -14.61 -33.24 7.06
C SER A 10 -13.54 -32.26 7.54
N ALA A 11 -12.41 -32.23 6.87
CA ALA A 11 -11.44 -31.15 7.01
C ALA A 11 -12.24 -29.85 6.72
N GLY A 12 -12.33 -28.99 7.73
CA GLY A 12 -12.79 -27.62 7.54
C GLY A 12 -11.98 -27.03 6.39
N ARG A 13 -12.65 -26.45 5.41
CA ARG A 13 -11.99 -25.68 4.34
C ARG A 13 -11.27 -24.53 5.04
N GLY A 14 -9.97 -24.68 5.24
CA GLY A 14 -9.10 -23.57 5.62
C GLY A 14 -9.33 -22.45 4.60
N HIS A 15 -9.45 -21.24 5.06
CA HIS A 15 -9.53 -20.08 4.18
C HIS A 15 -8.27 -20.09 3.30
N ALA A 16 -8.45 -19.95 1.99
CA ALA A 16 -7.34 -19.79 1.08
C ALA A 16 -6.82 -18.37 1.27
N VAL A 17 -5.66 -18.24 1.87
CA VAL A 17 -4.92 -16.98 1.95
C VAL A 17 -4.23 -16.77 0.61
N ILE A 18 -4.25 -15.54 0.07
CA ILE A 18 -3.50 -15.24 -1.13
C ILE A 18 -2.01 -15.17 -0.79
N ASP A 19 -1.14 -15.67 -1.67
CA ASP A 19 0.31 -15.52 -1.54
C ASP A 19 0.75 -14.21 -2.19
N VAL A 20 0.89 -13.16 -1.38
CA VAL A 20 1.37 -11.86 -1.83
C VAL A 20 2.88 -11.94 -2.05
N ARG A 21 3.31 -11.81 -3.30
CA ARG A 21 4.71 -11.90 -3.73
C ARG A 21 5.42 -10.56 -3.66
N TRP A 22 4.71 -9.46 -3.92
CA TRP A 22 5.20 -8.09 -3.88
C TRP A 22 4.05 -7.12 -3.64
N THR A 23 4.37 -5.92 -3.20
CA THR A 23 3.38 -4.85 -2.98
C THR A 23 3.83 -3.57 -3.65
N TRP A 24 2.86 -2.85 -4.25
CA TRP A 24 3.11 -1.55 -4.85
C TRP A 24 2.21 -0.48 -4.24
N ALA A 25 2.77 0.69 -3.99
CA ALA A 25 2.00 1.90 -3.74
C ALA A 25 1.92 2.72 -5.03
N PHE A 26 0.72 3.00 -5.50
CA PHE A 26 0.49 3.93 -6.60
C PHE A 26 0.14 5.31 -6.08
N LEU A 27 0.86 6.31 -6.57
CA LEU A 27 0.63 7.72 -6.31
C LEU A 27 -0.23 8.27 -7.45
N ASP A 28 -1.56 8.19 -7.29
CA ASP A 28 -2.51 8.67 -8.28
C ASP A 28 -2.57 10.19 -8.25
N THR A 29 -2.30 10.81 -9.37
CA THR A 29 -2.22 12.27 -9.47
C THR A 29 -3.06 12.75 -10.66
N PRO A 30 -3.90 13.79 -10.50
CA PRO A 30 -4.56 14.42 -11.63
C PRO A 30 -3.56 14.76 -12.73
N ARG A 31 -3.86 14.40 -13.98
CA ARG A 31 -2.95 14.53 -15.12
C ARG A 31 -2.24 15.89 -15.20
N PRO A 32 -2.90 17.05 -15.02
CA PRO A 32 -2.22 18.34 -15.08
C PRO A 32 -1.15 18.56 -14.01
N LEU A 33 -1.14 17.75 -12.96
CA LEU A 33 -0.23 17.84 -11.83
C LEU A 33 0.80 16.69 -11.79
N ALA A 34 0.71 15.74 -12.72
CA ALA A 34 1.51 14.51 -12.72
C ALA A 34 3.02 14.81 -12.73
N ASP A 35 3.49 15.62 -13.68
CA ASP A 35 4.92 15.95 -13.81
C ASP A 35 5.48 16.60 -12.53
N ARG A 36 4.68 17.47 -11.90
CA ARG A 36 5.08 18.12 -10.65
C ARG A 36 5.18 17.12 -9.49
N SER A 37 4.25 16.19 -9.40
CA SER A 37 4.26 15.12 -8.41
C SER A 37 5.48 14.21 -8.60
N TRP A 38 5.71 13.75 -9.83
CA TRP A 38 6.81 12.84 -10.14
C TRP A 38 8.17 13.46 -9.87
N ALA A 39 8.36 14.72 -10.28
CA ALA A 39 9.60 15.48 -10.03
C ALA A 39 9.85 15.65 -8.52
N TYR A 40 8.81 15.99 -7.75
CA TYR A 40 8.91 16.11 -6.29
C TYR A 40 9.37 14.81 -5.64
N TRP A 41 8.71 13.69 -5.93
CA TRP A 41 9.04 12.41 -5.32
C TRP A 41 10.41 11.89 -5.74
N ALA A 42 10.82 12.12 -6.99
CA ALA A 42 12.19 11.85 -7.43
C ALA A 42 13.23 12.66 -6.64
N GLN A 43 12.97 13.97 -6.46
CA GLN A 43 13.87 14.86 -5.74
C GLN A 43 14.03 14.46 -4.27
N VAL A 44 12.92 14.25 -3.55
CA VAL A 44 12.98 13.96 -2.10
C VAL A 44 13.52 12.57 -1.79
N THR A 45 13.27 11.57 -2.64
CA THR A 45 13.79 10.22 -2.44
C THR A 45 15.21 10.05 -2.99
N GLY A 46 15.62 10.86 -3.94
CA GLY A 46 16.86 10.68 -4.69
C GLY A 46 16.77 9.52 -5.70
N TRP A 47 15.56 9.01 -5.97
CA TRP A 47 15.31 7.94 -6.92
C TRP A 47 14.99 8.48 -8.31
N SER A 48 15.23 7.68 -9.34
CA SER A 48 14.92 8.08 -10.71
C SER A 48 13.46 7.75 -11.07
N VAL A 49 12.91 8.49 -12.05
CA VAL A 49 11.62 8.17 -12.63
C VAL A 49 11.83 7.45 -13.95
N SER A 50 11.19 6.29 -14.14
CA SER A 50 11.25 5.57 -15.41
C SER A 50 10.62 6.37 -16.56
N ALA A 51 10.91 5.98 -17.80
CA ALA A 51 10.16 6.49 -18.94
C ALA A 51 8.65 6.26 -18.74
N PRO A 52 7.79 7.22 -19.10
CA PRO A 52 6.34 7.06 -19.05
C PRO A 52 5.87 5.88 -19.91
N ARG A 53 4.84 5.17 -19.43
CA ARG A 53 4.23 4.01 -20.07
C ARG A 53 2.70 4.18 -20.13
N GLY A 54 2.04 3.28 -20.85
CA GLY A 54 0.61 3.34 -21.12
C GLY A 54 0.31 4.08 -22.41
N GLU A 55 -0.93 4.02 -22.86
CA GLU A 55 -1.37 4.61 -24.15
C GLU A 55 -1.16 6.14 -24.20
N HIS A 56 -1.27 6.79 -23.02
CA HIS A 56 -1.17 8.23 -22.89
C HIS A 56 -0.01 8.65 -21.96
N GLY A 57 0.96 7.78 -21.68
CA GLY A 57 2.06 8.03 -20.77
C GLY A 57 1.61 8.21 -19.32
N GLU A 58 0.53 7.54 -18.94
CA GLU A 58 -0.09 7.72 -17.61
C GLU A 58 0.64 7.02 -16.49
N PHE A 59 1.54 6.08 -16.77
CA PHE A 59 2.26 5.33 -15.75
C PHE A 59 3.76 5.62 -15.77
N ALA A 60 4.36 5.73 -14.59
CA ALA A 60 5.79 5.71 -14.39
C ALA A 60 6.14 4.96 -13.10
N THR A 61 7.41 4.61 -12.93
CA THR A 61 7.92 3.94 -11.74
C THR A 61 8.97 4.80 -11.08
N LEU A 62 8.91 4.92 -9.77
CA LEU A 62 9.96 5.51 -8.96
C LEU A 62 10.99 4.42 -8.67
N VAL A 63 12.16 4.52 -9.31
CA VAL A 63 13.17 3.46 -9.36
C VAL A 63 14.30 3.76 -8.38
N PRO A 64 14.49 2.94 -7.34
CA PRO A 64 15.61 3.09 -6.42
C PRO A 64 16.95 2.84 -7.11
N SER A 65 18.03 3.30 -6.51
CA SER A 65 19.39 3.05 -7.02
C SER A 65 19.84 1.60 -6.81
N ASP A 66 19.18 0.87 -5.94
CA ASP A 66 19.48 -0.52 -5.58
C ASP A 66 18.18 -1.26 -5.21
N GLY A 67 18.06 -2.52 -5.61
CA GLY A 67 16.87 -3.34 -5.41
C GLY A 67 15.74 -3.07 -6.43
N ASP A 68 14.63 -3.76 -6.24
CA ASP A 68 13.45 -3.67 -7.07
C ASP A 68 12.54 -2.51 -6.61
N PRO A 69 11.85 -1.82 -7.52
CA PRO A 69 10.96 -0.73 -7.17
C PRO A 69 9.65 -1.25 -6.55
N TRP A 70 8.98 -0.40 -5.77
CA TRP A 70 7.65 -0.68 -5.20
C TRP A 70 6.75 0.55 -5.12
N VAL A 71 7.14 1.65 -5.77
CA VAL A 71 6.32 2.85 -5.87
C VAL A 71 6.13 3.18 -7.35
N LYS A 72 4.89 3.34 -7.74
CA LYS A 72 4.50 3.74 -9.10
C LYS A 72 3.71 5.03 -9.06
N PHE A 73 3.66 5.69 -10.20
CA PHE A 73 2.84 6.85 -10.45
C PHE A 73 1.77 6.51 -11.47
N GLN A 74 0.60 7.07 -11.26
CA GLN A 74 -0.47 7.06 -12.25
C GLN A 74 -1.04 8.48 -12.43
N ALA A 75 -0.99 8.99 -13.67
CA ALA A 75 -1.71 10.18 -14.04
C ALA A 75 -3.18 9.82 -14.31
N VAL A 76 -4.08 10.22 -13.40
CA VAL A 76 -5.51 9.96 -13.53
C VAL A 76 -6.25 11.11 -14.22
N GLY A 77 -7.45 10.84 -14.73
CA GLY A 77 -8.29 11.86 -15.40
C GLY A 77 -8.81 12.92 -14.42
N ASP A 78 -10.12 13.02 -14.28
CA ASP A 78 -10.81 14.08 -13.52
C ASP A 78 -10.99 13.76 -12.02
N GLY A 79 -10.10 13.01 -11.42
CA GLY A 79 -10.15 12.64 -9.99
C GLY A 79 -9.33 13.58 -9.12
N VAL A 80 -9.50 13.46 -7.81
CA VAL A 80 -8.67 14.17 -6.81
C VAL A 80 -7.31 13.48 -6.58
N GLY A 81 -7.08 12.34 -7.24
CA GLY A 81 -5.93 11.49 -6.97
C GLY A 81 -6.07 10.71 -5.67
N GLY A 82 -4.96 10.17 -5.17
CA GLY A 82 -4.95 9.37 -3.95
C GLY A 82 -3.78 8.39 -3.92
N ILE A 83 -3.99 7.35 -3.15
CA ILE A 83 -3.11 6.16 -3.11
C ILE A 83 -3.97 4.94 -3.35
N HIS A 84 -3.55 4.06 -4.25
CA HIS A 84 -4.04 2.68 -4.29
C HIS A 84 -2.89 1.68 -4.16
N LEU A 85 -3.23 0.46 -3.80
CA LEU A 85 -2.30 -0.64 -3.62
C LEU A 85 -2.45 -1.63 -4.77
N ASP A 86 -1.33 -2.13 -5.30
CA ASP A 86 -1.33 -3.37 -6.06
C ASP A 86 -0.66 -4.47 -5.24
N LEU A 87 -1.26 -5.65 -5.26
CA LEU A 87 -0.71 -6.87 -4.68
C LEU A 87 -0.36 -7.81 -5.83
N ASP A 88 0.93 -8.06 -6.01
CA ASP A 88 1.39 -9.06 -6.96
C ASP A 88 1.19 -10.47 -6.39
N VAL A 89 0.54 -11.32 -7.15
CA VAL A 89 0.18 -12.69 -6.79
C VAL A 89 0.48 -13.66 -7.93
N ASP A 90 0.55 -14.96 -7.63
CA ASP A 90 0.80 -15.99 -8.65
C ASP A 90 -0.45 -16.25 -9.53
N ASP A 91 -1.65 -16.21 -8.93
CA ASP A 91 -2.92 -16.44 -9.61
C ASP A 91 -3.90 -15.30 -9.30
N VAL A 92 -3.98 -14.35 -10.23
CA VAL A 92 -4.78 -13.13 -10.09
C VAL A 92 -6.28 -13.47 -9.97
N ARG A 93 -6.76 -14.46 -10.72
CA ARG A 93 -8.19 -14.81 -10.69
C ARG A 93 -8.59 -15.49 -9.38
N ALA A 94 -7.79 -16.46 -8.92
CA ALA A 94 -8.02 -17.08 -7.63
C ALA A 94 -7.96 -16.07 -6.47
N ALA A 95 -7.03 -15.12 -6.54
CA ALA A 95 -6.92 -14.05 -5.53
C ALA A 95 -8.16 -13.13 -5.55
N ALA A 96 -8.68 -12.79 -6.73
CA ALA A 96 -9.88 -11.95 -6.85
C ALA A 96 -11.15 -12.67 -6.36
N ASP A 97 -11.26 -13.98 -6.62
CA ASP A 97 -12.36 -14.79 -6.10
C ASP A 97 -12.32 -14.83 -4.55
N GLU A 98 -11.13 -14.98 -3.97
CA GLU A 98 -10.97 -14.96 -2.52
C GLU A 98 -11.27 -13.57 -1.93
N ALA A 99 -10.76 -12.49 -2.54
CA ALA A 99 -11.08 -11.12 -2.12
C ALA A 99 -12.60 -10.87 -2.15
N THR A 100 -13.29 -11.36 -3.19
CA THR A 100 -14.76 -11.25 -3.30
C THR A 100 -15.46 -12.04 -2.21
N ARG A 101 -14.99 -13.23 -1.91
CA ARG A 101 -15.53 -14.05 -0.80
C ARG A 101 -15.38 -13.35 0.55
N LEU A 102 -14.32 -12.56 0.73
CA LEU A 102 -14.05 -11.76 1.94
C LEU A 102 -14.80 -10.42 1.98
N GLY A 103 -15.58 -10.10 0.94
CA GLY A 103 -16.44 -8.91 0.90
C GLY A 103 -15.95 -7.78 0.02
N ALA A 104 -14.84 -7.94 -0.70
CA ALA A 104 -14.45 -6.99 -1.73
C ALA A 104 -15.34 -7.12 -2.97
N ARG A 105 -15.33 -6.10 -3.80
CA ARG A 105 -16.06 -6.07 -5.07
C ARG A 105 -15.11 -5.85 -6.24
N GLU A 106 -15.16 -6.72 -7.23
CA GLU A 106 -14.50 -6.50 -8.51
C GLU A 106 -15.16 -5.34 -9.25
N ILE A 107 -14.35 -4.42 -9.78
CA ILE A 107 -14.81 -3.22 -10.48
C ILE A 107 -14.23 -3.09 -11.88
N GLY A 108 -13.28 -3.93 -12.27
CA GLY A 108 -12.70 -3.94 -13.61
C GLY A 108 -11.57 -4.93 -13.75
N THR A 109 -11.16 -5.16 -15.00
CA THR A 109 -10.02 -6.00 -15.38
C THR A 109 -9.22 -5.35 -16.50
N LEU A 110 -7.92 -5.68 -16.59
CA LEU A 110 -7.04 -5.27 -17.67
C LEU A 110 -6.22 -6.46 -18.17
N GLY A 111 -5.99 -6.47 -19.51
CA GLY A 111 -5.24 -7.52 -20.19
C GLY A 111 -6.12 -8.64 -20.75
N ASP A 112 -5.56 -9.38 -21.73
CA ASP A 112 -6.16 -10.58 -22.32
C ASP A 112 -5.01 -11.60 -22.56
N PRO A 113 -4.91 -12.69 -21.74
CA PRO A 113 -5.71 -12.96 -20.54
C PRO A 113 -5.58 -11.87 -19.46
N GLU A 114 -6.51 -11.85 -18.52
CA GLU A 114 -6.50 -10.88 -17.42
C GLU A 114 -5.20 -10.96 -16.62
N ILE A 115 -4.49 -9.84 -16.56
CA ILE A 115 -3.24 -9.69 -15.79
C ILE A 115 -3.40 -8.76 -14.60
N VAL A 116 -4.49 -8.01 -14.54
CA VAL A 116 -4.88 -7.11 -13.46
C VAL A 116 -6.37 -7.25 -13.19
N VAL A 117 -6.75 -7.45 -11.94
CA VAL A 117 -8.14 -7.34 -11.48
C VAL A 117 -8.22 -6.17 -10.51
N ILE A 118 -9.08 -5.21 -10.83
CA ILE A 118 -9.31 -4.01 -10.02
C ILE A 118 -10.42 -4.30 -9.04
N MET A 119 -10.13 -4.16 -7.77
CA MET A 119 -11.01 -4.49 -6.65
C MET A 119 -11.33 -3.25 -5.82
N ARG A 120 -12.41 -3.34 -5.08
CA ARG A 120 -12.77 -2.38 -4.04
C ARG A 120 -13.00 -3.11 -2.74
N SER A 121 -12.27 -2.73 -1.69
CA SER A 121 -12.40 -3.30 -0.34
C SER A 121 -13.79 -3.05 0.28
N PRO A 122 -14.16 -3.71 1.37
CA PRO A 122 -15.45 -3.47 2.04
C PRO A 122 -15.69 -2.00 2.41
N GLY A 123 -14.66 -1.25 2.83
CA GLY A 123 -14.74 0.17 3.17
C GLY A 123 -14.52 1.11 1.98
N GLY A 124 -14.29 0.55 0.80
CA GLY A 124 -14.28 1.31 -0.46
C GLY A 124 -12.91 1.68 -1.02
N LEU A 125 -11.80 1.25 -0.40
CA LEU A 125 -10.47 1.48 -0.96
C LEU A 125 -10.30 0.69 -2.27
N VAL A 126 -9.80 1.36 -3.30
CA VAL A 126 -9.42 0.69 -4.55
C VAL A 126 -8.05 0.03 -4.37
N PHE A 127 -7.93 -1.21 -4.83
CA PHE A 127 -6.67 -1.93 -4.92
C PHE A 127 -6.69 -2.86 -6.15
N CYS A 128 -5.52 -3.27 -6.60
CA CYS A 128 -5.42 -4.20 -7.71
C CYS A 128 -4.75 -5.50 -7.25
N LEU A 129 -5.16 -6.58 -7.90
CA LEU A 129 -4.46 -7.86 -7.89
C LEU A 129 -3.76 -7.97 -9.24
N THR A 130 -2.44 -8.16 -9.22
CA THR A 130 -1.60 -8.11 -10.40
C THR A 130 -0.73 -9.35 -10.49
N THR A 131 -0.34 -9.72 -11.72
CA THR A 131 0.54 -10.86 -11.92
C THR A 131 1.96 -10.52 -11.50
N TRP A 132 2.52 -11.30 -10.58
CA TRP A 132 3.90 -11.13 -10.13
C TRP A 132 4.91 -11.26 -11.28
N GLN A 133 5.84 -10.33 -11.38
CA GLN A 133 6.83 -10.23 -12.45
C GLN A 133 8.26 -10.62 -12.00
N GLY A 134 8.43 -11.09 -10.77
CA GLY A 134 9.72 -11.53 -10.24
C GLY A 134 10.40 -10.54 -9.30
N ASP A 135 9.78 -9.41 -8.99
CA ASP A 135 10.30 -8.44 -8.03
C ASP A 135 10.42 -9.09 -6.64
N SER A 136 11.59 -8.98 -6.00
CA SER A 136 11.89 -9.70 -4.76
C SER A 136 13.01 -9.08 -3.91
N VAL A 137 13.70 -8.08 -4.43
CA VAL A 137 14.88 -7.49 -3.79
C VAL A 137 14.56 -6.12 -3.22
N GLN A 138 14.39 -6.03 -1.91
CA GLN A 138 14.26 -4.74 -1.22
C GLN A 138 15.57 -3.95 -1.24
N VAL A 139 15.46 -2.62 -1.26
CA VAL A 139 16.58 -1.71 -0.94
C VAL A 139 17.08 -2.00 0.47
N ARG A 140 18.35 -2.33 0.62
CA ARG A 140 18.84 -2.94 1.86
C ARG A 140 19.55 -1.99 2.83
N THR A 141 20.22 -0.95 2.40
CA THR A 141 21.08 -0.18 3.31
C THR A 141 21.34 1.24 2.87
N GLY A 142 21.68 2.10 3.84
CA GLY A 142 22.20 3.43 3.58
C GLY A 142 21.19 4.52 3.24
N GLN A 143 19.90 4.19 3.22
CA GLN A 143 18.87 5.19 2.99
C GLN A 143 18.65 6.02 4.27
N SER A 144 18.66 7.35 4.16
CA SER A 144 18.30 8.23 5.28
C SER A 144 16.79 8.28 5.51
N GLN A 145 16.01 7.85 4.53
CA GLN A 145 14.57 7.73 4.56
C GLN A 145 14.10 6.67 3.55
N LEU A 146 12.93 6.07 3.78
CA LEU A 146 12.39 5.04 2.91
C LEU A 146 10.86 5.06 2.96
N ILE A 147 10.20 5.04 1.80
CA ILE A 147 8.76 4.75 1.72
C ILE A 147 8.61 3.26 2.04
N ASP A 148 8.14 2.92 3.23
CA ASP A 148 8.10 1.53 3.71
C ASP A 148 6.74 1.11 4.24
N GLN A 149 5.75 2.00 4.15
CA GLN A 149 4.44 1.78 4.71
C GLN A 149 3.35 2.51 3.91
N VAL A 150 2.20 1.88 3.81
CA VAL A 150 0.93 2.52 3.43
C VAL A 150 0.01 2.50 4.64
N CYS A 151 -0.44 3.68 5.06
CA CYS A 151 -1.42 3.85 6.10
C CYS A 151 -2.81 3.99 5.50
N LEU A 152 -3.74 3.15 5.96
CA LEU A 152 -5.16 3.23 5.62
C LEU A 152 -5.87 4.04 6.70
N ASP A 153 -6.45 5.16 6.29
CA ASP A 153 -7.24 6.06 7.13
C ASP A 153 -8.68 5.53 7.18
N LEU A 154 -9.06 4.93 8.30
CA LEU A 154 -10.30 4.19 8.46
C LEU A 154 -11.30 4.95 9.34
N PRO A 155 -12.43 5.43 8.79
CA PRO A 155 -13.55 5.84 9.62
C PRO A 155 -13.94 4.75 10.60
N THR A 156 -14.37 5.13 11.80
CA THR A 156 -14.67 4.16 12.86
C THR A 156 -15.68 3.10 12.43
N GLY A 157 -16.66 3.46 11.60
CA GLY A 157 -17.67 2.54 11.07
C GLY A 157 -17.12 1.50 10.07
N ALA A 158 -16.01 1.79 9.40
CA ALA A 158 -15.38 0.88 8.44
C ALA A 158 -14.20 0.08 9.06
N HIS A 159 -13.66 0.53 10.19
CA HIS A 159 -12.39 0.06 10.72
C HIS A 159 -12.32 -1.46 10.89
N ASP A 160 -13.28 -2.06 11.59
CA ASP A 160 -13.21 -3.49 11.94
C ASP A 160 -13.40 -4.38 10.69
N ALA A 161 -14.26 -3.94 9.74
CA ALA A 161 -14.45 -4.64 8.48
C ALA A 161 -13.19 -4.59 7.60
N GLU A 162 -12.55 -3.42 7.50
CA GLU A 162 -11.33 -3.24 6.72
C GLU A 162 -10.16 -4.02 7.32
N THR A 163 -9.90 -3.88 8.62
CA THR A 163 -8.79 -4.59 9.27
C THR A 163 -8.93 -6.10 9.16
N THR A 164 -10.15 -6.63 9.36
CA THR A 164 -10.45 -8.06 9.20
C THR A 164 -10.27 -8.51 7.75
N PHE A 165 -10.73 -7.72 6.78
CA PHE A 165 -10.59 -8.02 5.36
C PHE A 165 -9.10 -8.16 4.98
N TRP A 166 -8.27 -7.16 5.29
CA TRP A 166 -6.86 -7.18 4.91
C TRP A 166 -6.08 -8.29 5.64
N GLU A 167 -6.37 -8.55 6.92
CA GLU A 167 -5.77 -9.66 7.66
C GLU A 167 -6.10 -11.01 7.02
N GLN A 168 -7.38 -11.24 6.68
CA GLN A 168 -7.81 -12.50 6.10
C GLN A 168 -7.33 -12.69 4.66
N LEU A 169 -7.31 -11.62 3.86
CA LEU A 169 -6.86 -11.67 2.48
C LEU A 169 -5.37 -12.01 2.39
N THR A 170 -4.54 -11.29 3.15
CA THR A 170 -3.08 -11.46 3.10
C THR A 170 -2.57 -12.61 3.97
N GLY A 171 -3.32 -13.00 5.00
CA GLY A 171 -2.86 -13.91 6.05
C GLY A 171 -1.78 -13.32 6.95
N TRP A 172 -1.51 -12.03 6.86
CA TRP A 172 -0.55 -11.34 7.70
C TRP A 172 -1.16 -11.06 9.07
N ALA A 173 -0.45 -11.40 10.14
CA ALA A 173 -0.99 -11.29 11.48
C ALA A 173 -1.21 -9.83 11.90
N TRP A 174 -2.40 -9.53 12.39
CA TRP A 174 -2.71 -8.24 12.97
C TRP A 174 -1.91 -8.00 14.27
N ARG A 175 -1.40 -6.77 14.45
CA ARG A 175 -0.68 -6.33 15.64
C ARG A 175 -1.14 -4.93 16.08
N PRO A 176 -1.36 -4.71 17.39
CA PRO A 176 -1.49 -3.35 17.90
C PRO A 176 -0.15 -2.63 17.82
N THR A 177 -0.19 -1.30 17.86
CA THR A 177 1.01 -0.46 18.05
C THR A 177 0.97 0.20 19.43
N ASP A 178 2.06 0.89 19.82
CA ASP A 178 2.13 1.63 21.08
C ASP A 178 1.18 2.84 21.12
N VAL A 179 0.68 3.27 19.95
CA VAL A 179 -0.30 4.35 19.83
C VAL A 179 -1.68 3.75 19.53
N ALA A 180 -2.63 3.93 20.44
CA ALA A 180 -3.91 3.22 20.47
C ALA A 180 -4.78 3.38 19.21
N GLU A 181 -4.59 4.45 18.44
CA GLU A 181 -5.32 4.68 17.19
C GLU A 181 -4.77 3.89 16.01
N PHE A 182 -3.59 3.27 16.16
CA PHE A 182 -2.93 2.53 15.10
C PHE A 182 -2.84 1.03 15.38
N SER A 183 -2.94 0.27 14.32
CA SER A 183 -2.59 -1.17 14.26
C SER A 183 -1.95 -1.47 12.92
N CYS A 184 -1.29 -2.61 12.78
CA CYS A 184 -0.64 -2.98 11.52
C CYS A 184 -0.76 -4.47 11.24
N LEU A 185 -0.43 -4.84 10.00
CA LEU A 185 -0.21 -6.23 9.63
C LEU A 185 1.30 -6.52 9.61
N GLU A 186 1.68 -7.63 10.22
CA GLU A 186 3.02 -8.16 10.22
C GLU A 186 3.31 -8.82 8.87
N ARG A 187 3.94 -8.04 7.97
CA ARG A 187 4.25 -8.53 6.63
C ARG A 187 5.39 -9.56 6.66
N PRO A 188 5.43 -10.50 5.70
CA PRO A 188 6.58 -11.39 5.53
C PRO A 188 7.86 -10.61 5.19
N ASP A 189 9.00 -11.18 5.55
CA ASP A 189 10.30 -10.68 5.11
C ASP A 189 10.36 -10.60 3.58
N GLY A 190 10.95 -9.55 3.06
CA GLY A 190 11.06 -9.34 1.62
C GLY A 190 9.94 -8.51 1.00
N ILE A 191 8.79 -8.35 1.65
CA ILE A 191 7.72 -7.45 1.18
C ILE A 191 8.06 -5.99 1.53
N PRO A 192 8.04 -5.05 0.57
CA PRO A 192 8.53 -3.70 0.81
C PRO A 192 7.60 -2.83 1.66
N LEU A 193 6.28 -2.97 1.52
CA LEU A 193 5.32 -2.10 2.17
C LEU A 193 4.59 -2.80 3.32
N ARG A 194 4.61 -2.20 4.50
CA ARG A 194 3.76 -2.55 5.63
C ARG A 194 2.39 -1.90 5.47
N LEU A 195 1.32 -2.59 5.86
CA LEU A 195 0.00 -2.01 5.99
C LEU A 195 -0.21 -1.53 7.43
N LEU A 196 -0.44 -0.24 7.61
CA LEU A 196 -0.84 0.40 8.85
C LEU A 196 -2.32 0.76 8.74
N PHE A 197 -3.05 0.65 9.83
CA PHE A 197 -4.43 1.07 9.95
C PHE A 197 -4.53 2.19 10.97
N GLN A 198 -5.06 3.33 10.57
CA GLN A 198 -5.38 4.43 11.46
C GLN A 198 -6.89 4.49 11.68
N ARG A 199 -7.31 4.34 12.92
CA ARG A 199 -8.71 4.59 13.32
C ARG A 199 -8.93 6.10 13.42
N LEU A 200 -9.79 6.63 12.56
CA LEU A 200 -10.16 8.05 12.60
C LEU A 200 -11.22 8.32 13.67
N GLY A 201 -11.34 9.59 14.09
CA GLY A 201 -12.45 10.04 14.96
C GLY A 201 -13.78 10.18 14.20
N GLU A 202 -13.77 10.20 12.88
CA GLU A 202 -14.95 10.25 12.01
C GLU A 202 -15.68 8.89 12.07
N VAL A 203 -17.02 8.93 12.15
CA VAL A 203 -17.82 7.68 12.16
C VAL A 203 -17.97 7.15 10.75
N ASP A 204 -18.31 8.03 9.80
CA ASP A 204 -18.57 7.72 8.41
C ASP A 204 -17.63 8.48 7.49
N GLY A 205 -17.44 7.98 6.29
CA GLY A 205 -16.61 8.59 5.26
C GLY A 205 -15.90 7.53 4.41
N PRO A 206 -15.21 7.94 3.34
CA PRO A 206 -14.44 7.02 2.53
C PRO A 206 -13.16 6.57 3.24
N VAL A 207 -12.81 5.32 3.08
CA VAL A 207 -11.46 4.83 3.39
C VAL A 207 -10.48 5.50 2.43
N ARG A 208 -9.40 6.05 2.98
CA ARG A 208 -8.33 6.72 2.24
C ARG A 208 -7.01 6.04 2.58
N ALA A 209 -5.97 6.34 1.79
CA ALA A 209 -4.63 5.86 2.08
C ALA A 209 -3.61 6.96 1.86
N HIS A 210 -2.50 6.89 2.61
CA HIS A 210 -1.32 7.70 2.40
C HIS A 210 -0.05 6.87 2.61
N VAL A 211 1.07 7.32 2.04
CA VAL A 211 2.36 6.69 2.26
C VAL A 211 3.06 7.30 3.47
N ASP A 212 3.80 6.46 4.20
CA ASP A 212 4.68 6.89 5.26
C ASP A 212 6.13 6.57 4.90
N LEU A 213 7.02 7.45 5.32
CA LEU A 213 8.46 7.27 5.21
C LEU A 213 9.07 7.02 6.59
N ALA A 214 9.78 5.93 6.73
CA ALA A 214 10.71 5.71 7.82
C ALA A 214 11.91 6.66 7.65
N CYS A 215 12.37 7.31 8.72
CA CYS A 215 13.43 8.31 8.68
C CYS A 215 14.48 8.06 9.76
N VAL A 216 15.76 8.14 9.40
CA VAL A 216 16.87 8.14 10.38
C VAL A 216 16.81 9.40 11.25
N ASP A 217 16.53 10.53 10.63
CA ASP A 217 16.31 11.83 11.28
C ASP A 217 15.10 12.49 10.61
N ARG A 218 13.97 12.41 11.29
CA ARG A 218 12.69 12.93 10.80
C ARG A 218 12.72 14.44 10.58
N TYR A 219 13.36 15.21 11.47
CA TYR A 219 13.39 16.67 11.37
C TYR A 219 14.32 17.17 10.26
N ALA A 220 15.48 16.54 10.10
CA ALA A 220 16.35 16.82 8.96
C ALA A 220 15.68 16.43 7.64
N THR A 221 14.95 15.32 7.62
CA THR A 221 14.16 14.90 6.45
C THR A 221 13.02 15.88 6.16
N GLN A 222 12.29 16.32 7.18
CA GLN A 222 11.25 17.34 7.04
C GLN A 222 11.81 18.64 6.41
N ALA A 223 12.96 19.11 6.88
CA ALA A 223 13.58 20.32 6.34
C ALA A 223 13.87 20.20 4.84
N ARG A 224 14.43 19.05 4.40
CA ARG A 224 14.69 18.79 2.95
C ARG A 224 13.39 18.72 2.14
N HIS A 225 12.34 18.11 2.67
CA HIS A 225 11.04 18.02 2.00
C HIS A 225 10.36 19.38 1.87
N VAL A 226 10.47 20.24 2.90
CA VAL A 226 9.98 21.62 2.86
C VAL A 226 10.76 22.46 1.84
N GLU A 227 12.09 22.31 1.77
CA GLU A 227 12.93 22.96 0.75
C GLU A 227 12.53 22.53 -0.67
N ALA A 228 12.13 21.27 -0.85
CA ALA A 228 11.61 20.75 -2.11
C ALA A 228 10.14 21.17 -2.41
N GLY A 229 9.49 21.89 -1.51
CA GLY A 229 8.16 22.47 -1.72
C GLY A 229 7.01 21.80 -0.96
N ALA A 230 7.28 20.88 -0.03
CA ALA A 230 6.26 20.34 0.86
C ALA A 230 5.81 21.36 1.90
N GLN A 231 4.59 21.18 2.40
CA GLN A 231 4.03 21.97 3.50
C GLN A 231 3.85 21.09 4.73
N VAL A 232 4.33 21.54 5.90
CA VAL A 232 4.08 20.90 7.18
C VAL A 232 2.64 21.16 7.59
N VAL A 233 1.87 20.10 7.83
CA VAL A 233 0.48 20.16 8.30
C VAL A 233 0.43 20.08 9.82
N SER A 234 1.13 19.08 10.41
CA SER A 234 1.22 18.91 11.85
C SER A 234 2.47 18.12 12.23
N VAL A 235 3.01 18.42 13.41
CA VAL A 235 4.11 17.68 14.03
C VAL A 235 3.56 16.98 15.26
N ARG A 236 3.80 15.68 15.36
CA ARG A 236 3.41 14.81 16.47
C ARG A 236 4.67 14.20 17.12
N ASP A 237 4.49 13.49 18.20
CA ASP A 237 5.63 12.93 18.94
C ASP A 237 6.46 11.96 18.07
N PHE A 238 5.81 11.12 17.29
CA PHE A 238 6.48 10.06 16.50
C PHE A 238 6.37 10.22 14.99
N TRP A 239 5.62 11.21 14.48
CA TRP A 239 5.48 11.47 13.05
C TRP A 239 5.20 12.93 12.74
N THR A 240 5.47 13.34 11.51
CA THR A 240 5.10 14.63 10.95
C THR A 240 4.23 14.42 9.73
N VAL A 241 3.08 15.07 9.67
CA VAL A 241 2.21 15.08 8.50
C VAL A 241 2.62 16.22 7.59
N LEU A 242 2.86 15.92 6.33
CA LEU A 242 3.15 16.90 5.28
C LEU A 242 2.13 16.81 4.14
N ARG A 243 2.12 17.83 3.31
CA ARG A 243 1.51 17.81 1.98
C ARG A 243 2.58 18.02 0.93
N ASP A 244 2.58 17.19 -0.09
CA ASP A 244 3.44 17.37 -1.26
C ASP A 244 2.95 18.60 -2.09
N PRO A 245 3.72 19.04 -3.11
CA PRO A 245 3.35 20.21 -3.90
C PRO A 245 2.04 20.09 -4.69
N VAL A 246 1.47 18.91 -4.80
CA VAL A 246 0.16 18.68 -5.45
C VAL A 246 -0.97 18.48 -4.44
N GLY A 247 -0.68 18.64 -3.14
CA GLY A 247 -1.66 18.63 -2.06
C GLY A 247 -1.90 17.25 -1.43
N ARG A 248 -1.18 16.19 -1.83
CA ARG A 248 -1.29 14.84 -1.25
C ARG A 248 -0.66 14.83 0.13
N ALA A 249 -1.39 14.31 1.12
CA ALA A 249 -0.86 14.06 2.46
C ALA A 249 0.05 12.83 2.47
N TYR A 250 1.09 12.89 3.29
CA TYR A 250 1.99 11.77 3.60
C TYR A 250 2.65 12.03 4.95
N CYS A 251 3.27 11.00 5.56
CA CYS A 251 3.92 11.16 6.85
C CYS A 251 5.41 10.83 6.80
N LEU A 252 6.18 11.53 7.62
CA LEU A 252 7.53 11.14 8.03
C LEU A 252 7.45 10.55 9.43
N THR A 253 8.08 9.42 9.68
CA THR A 253 8.02 8.71 10.97
C THR A 253 9.41 8.49 11.55
N ASP A 254 9.49 8.32 12.86
CA ASP A 254 10.75 8.00 13.57
C ASP A 254 11.13 6.50 13.47
N ARG A 255 10.50 5.76 12.56
CA ARG A 255 10.87 4.37 12.28
C ARG A 255 12.22 4.31 11.56
N SER A 256 12.99 3.26 11.82
CA SER A 256 14.25 3.05 11.12
C SER A 256 14.00 2.57 9.68
N PRO A 257 14.60 3.20 8.65
CA PRO A 257 14.49 2.72 7.28
C PRO A 257 15.24 1.39 7.04
N THR A 258 15.98 0.89 8.02
CA THR A 258 16.76 -0.35 7.92
C THR A 258 16.11 -1.55 8.60
N SER A 259 15.10 -1.33 9.43
CA SER A 259 14.37 -2.39 10.11
C SER A 259 13.17 -2.80 9.25
N GLY A 260 13.25 -3.97 8.65
CA GLY A 260 12.11 -4.61 7.97
C GLY A 260 11.03 -5.11 8.93
N GLY A 261 10.90 -4.45 10.09
CA GLY A 261 9.95 -4.82 11.14
C GLY A 261 9.00 -3.69 11.50
#